data_efac2b8ad0e680872d3f6b8064368369
#
_entry.id   efac2b8ad0e680872d3f6b8064368369
#
_cell.length_a   1.000
_cell.length_b   1.000
_cell.length_c   1.000
_cell.angle_alpha   90.00
_cell.angle_beta   90.00
_cell.angle_gamma   90.00
#
_symmetry.space_group_name_H-M   'P 1'
#
loop_
_entity.id
_entity.type
_entity.pdbx_description
1 polymer ?
#
loop_
_entity_poly.entity_id
_entity_poly.type
_entity_poly.pdbx_seq_one_letter_code
_entity_poly.pdbx_strand_id
1 'polypeptide(L)'
;MNTELTINQENKTKVHFVDSALINPTNPITVNLIGAGGTGSQVLTALARMNHALTELNHAGLFVRLWDDDVITEANLGRQLFAESELELYKSVALINRVNRFFGTNWKAETQKFEKNGLGKLKSNMKSEIYISCVDSVKSRFDIAEILNELKIDKGYYRNQCKYWIDFGNSQFTGQVLLSTIGNIKQPNSEKYETVENLPFITEEFGELLKISEAEDNTPSCSLAEALEKQDLFINSSLAQMGSSLLWSLFSNGLTENRGFFLNLKNFHSKPINL
;
A
#
# COMPACT_ATOMS: atom_id res chain seq x y z
N MET A 1 53.95 25.91 -1.48
CA MET A 1 52.85 25.49 -2.38
C MET A 1 52.16 24.30 -1.73
N ASN A 2 51.11 24.57 -0.95
CA ASN A 2 50.25 23.51 -0.40
C ASN A 2 49.13 23.27 -1.38
N THR A 3 49.18 22.14 -2.06
CA THR A 3 48.10 21.65 -2.92
C THR A 3 47.09 20.96 -1.98
N GLU A 4 46.03 21.66 -1.60
CA GLU A 4 44.87 21.04 -0.97
C GLU A 4 44.23 20.10 -1.97
N LEU A 5 44.33 18.80 -1.69
CA LEU A 5 43.55 17.77 -2.35
C LEU A 5 42.07 17.95 -1.95
N THR A 6 41.32 18.59 -2.82
CA THR A 6 39.86 18.59 -2.75
C THR A 6 39.39 17.16 -2.96
N ILE A 7 39.07 16.47 -1.87
CA ILE A 7 38.39 15.18 -1.92
C ILE A 7 36.97 15.46 -2.49
N ASN A 8 36.78 15.15 -3.74
CA ASN A 8 35.43 15.06 -4.31
C ASN A 8 34.68 14.03 -3.48
N GLN A 9 33.78 14.47 -2.59
CA GLN A 9 32.75 13.60 -2.02
C GLN A 9 31.86 13.17 -3.18
N GLU A 10 32.07 11.97 -3.69
CA GLU A 10 31.10 11.34 -4.59
C GLU A 10 29.76 11.30 -3.84
N ASN A 11 28.75 11.97 -4.38
CA ASN A 11 27.38 11.93 -3.84
C ASN A 11 26.90 10.48 -3.90
N LYS A 12 26.92 9.80 -2.75
CA LYS A 12 26.42 8.42 -2.66
C LYS A 12 24.92 8.39 -2.98
N THR A 13 24.50 7.38 -3.73
CA THR A 13 23.07 7.13 -3.98
C THR A 13 22.37 6.78 -2.68
N LYS A 14 21.26 7.46 -2.39
CA LYS A 14 20.39 7.14 -1.26
C LYS A 14 19.64 5.86 -1.52
N VAL A 15 19.61 4.94 -0.53
CA VAL A 15 18.87 3.68 -0.60
C VAL A 15 18.25 3.36 0.75
N HIS A 16 17.13 2.67 0.70
CA HIS A 16 16.54 2.01 1.86
C HIS A 16 16.65 0.50 1.70
N PHE A 17 17.41 -0.15 2.58
CA PHE A 17 17.44 -1.61 2.67
C PHE A 17 16.22 -2.11 3.42
N VAL A 18 15.56 -3.09 2.84
CA VAL A 18 14.37 -3.71 3.40
C VAL A 18 14.71 -4.47 4.69
N ASP A 19 13.78 -4.47 5.64
CA ASP A 19 13.95 -5.28 6.86
C ASP A 19 14.17 -6.75 6.51
N SER A 20 15.22 -7.34 7.05
CA SER A 20 15.64 -8.71 6.74
C SER A 20 14.55 -9.76 7.04
N ALA A 21 13.63 -9.46 7.98
CA ALA A 21 12.50 -10.33 8.29
C ALA A 21 11.51 -10.49 7.12
N LEU A 22 11.52 -9.56 6.16
CA LEU A 22 10.68 -9.67 4.96
C LEU A 22 11.35 -10.49 3.85
N ILE A 23 12.67 -10.62 3.85
CA ILE A 23 13.42 -11.34 2.79
C ILE A 23 13.49 -12.84 3.05
N ASN A 24 13.72 -13.24 4.30
CA ASN A 24 13.83 -14.64 4.70
C ASN A 24 12.90 -14.96 5.88
N PRO A 25 11.57 -14.80 5.72
CA PRO A 25 10.65 -15.05 6.81
C PRO A 25 10.46 -16.54 7.05
N THR A 26 10.23 -16.91 8.31
CA THR A 26 9.87 -18.29 8.70
C THR A 26 8.37 -18.58 8.56
N ASN A 27 7.56 -17.53 8.49
CA ASN A 27 6.09 -17.59 8.34
C ASN A 27 5.67 -16.62 7.21
N PRO A 28 4.50 -16.82 6.59
CA PRO A 28 3.99 -15.87 5.63
C PRO A 28 3.95 -14.45 6.21
N ILE A 29 4.42 -13.47 5.43
CA ILE A 29 4.36 -12.04 5.78
C ILE A 29 2.89 -11.63 5.83
N THR A 30 2.47 -11.05 6.94
CA THR A 30 1.09 -10.58 7.08
C THR A 30 0.92 -9.21 6.41
N VAL A 31 -0.17 -9.06 5.68
CA VAL A 31 -0.53 -7.83 4.96
C VAL A 31 -1.97 -7.45 5.32
N ASN A 32 -2.17 -6.24 5.83
CA ASN A 32 -3.50 -5.63 5.90
C ASN A 32 -3.69 -4.75 4.66
N LEU A 33 -4.58 -5.18 3.75
CA LEU A 33 -5.04 -4.39 2.62
C LEU A 33 -6.35 -3.70 3.02
N ILE A 34 -6.36 -2.38 2.99
CA ILE A 34 -7.45 -1.53 3.49
C ILE A 34 -8.11 -0.84 2.31
N GLY A 35 -9.39 -1.15 2.06
CA GLY A 35 -10.17 -0.72 0.91
C GLY A 35 -10.18 -1.75 -0.23
N ALA A 36 -11.39 -2.14 -0.67
CA ALA A 36 -11.67 -3.10 -1.74
C ALA A 36 -12.31 -2.44 -2.97
N GLY A 37 -12.08 -1.16 -3.16
CA GLY A 37 -12.56 -0.40 -4.31
C GLY A 37 -11.80 -0.68 -5.61
N GLY A 38 -11.77 0.30 -6.52
CA GLY A 38 -11.12 0.18 -7.83
C GLY A 38 -9.65 -0.21 -7.73
N THR A 39 -8.86 0.50 -6.92
CA THR A 39 -7.44 0.20 -6.73
C THR A 39 -7.23 -1.05 -5.88
N GLY A 40 -7.92 -1.17 -4.73
CA GLY A 40 -7.69 -2.28 -3.80
C GLY A 40 -8.03 -3.65 -4.38
N SER A 41 -9.07 -3.77 -5.20
CA SER A 41 -9.41 -5.03 -5.90
C SER A 41 -8.31 -5.48 -6.87
N GLN A 42 -7.64 -4.53 -7.52
CA GLN A 42 -6.50 -4.79 -8.41
C GLN A 42 -5.23 -5.15 -7.62
N VAL A 43 -4.96 -4.40 -6.54
CA VAL A 43 -3.82 -4.68 -5.64
C VAL A 43 -3.94 -6.08 -5.02
N LEU A 44 -5.15 -6.50 -4.59
CA LEU A 44 -5.36 -7.84 -4.06
C LEU A 44 -4.97 -8.93 -5.07
N THR A 45 -5.34 -8.75 -6.34
CA THR A 45 -4.97 -9.67 -7.42
C THR A 45 -3.47 -9.69 -7.66
N ALA A 46 -2.82 -8.52 -7.62
CA ALA A 46 -1.36 -8.43 -7.75
C ALA A 46 -0.65 -9.10 -6.57
N LEU A 47 -1.14 -8.94 -5.34
CA LEU A 47 -0.61 -9.63 -4.15
C LEU A 47 -0.74 -11.16 -4.28
N ALA A 48 -1.84 -11.67 -4.85
CA ALA A 48 -2.00 -13.11 -5.06
C ALA A 48 -1.00 -13.66 -6.08
N ARG A 49 -0.75 -12.94 -7.16
CA ARG A 49 0.32 -13.28 -8.14
C ARG A 49 1.70 -13.21 -7.50
N MET A 50 1.96 -12.17 -6.69
CA MET A 50 3.21 -12.01 -5.95
C MET A 50 3.42 -13.16 -4.95
N ASN A 51 2.37 -13.53 -4.20
CA ASN A 51 2.42 -14.67 -3.29
C ASN A 51 2.83 -15.96 -3.99
N HIS A 52 2.23 -16.26 -5.16
CA HIS A 52 2.58 -17.43 -5.95
C HIS A 52 4.06 -17.37 -6.37
N ALA A 53 4.53 -16.24 -6.91
CA ALA A 53 5.93 -16.07 -7.29
C ALA A 53 6.90 -16.20 -6.10
N LEU A 54 6.57 -15.63 -4.95
CA LEU A 54 7.38 -15.73 -3.74
C LEU A 54 7.51 -17.19 -3.28
N THR A 55 6.41 -17.95 -3.26
CA THR A 55 6.44 -19.38 -2.86
C THR A 55 7.24 -20.24 -3.81
N GLU A 56 7.19 -19.99 -5.12
CA GLU A 56 8.05 -20.65 -6.11
C GLU A 56 9.54 -20.34 -5.91
N LEU A 57 9.86 -19.18 -5.33
CA LEU A 57 11.21 -18.78 -4.95
C LEU A 57 11.61 -19.24 -3.53
N ASN A 58 10.88 -20.17 -2.92
CA ASN A 58 11.10 -20.68 -1.56
C ASN A 58 10.93 -19.63 -0.45
N HIS A 59 10.23 -18.55 -0.69
CA HIS A 59 9.81 -17.60 0.34
C HIS A 59 8.53 -18.10 1.01
N ALA A 60 8.31 -17.79 2.30
CA ALA A 60 7.12 -18.25 3.04
C ALA A 60 5.79 -17.69 2.49
N GLY A 61 5.84 -16.74 1.56
CA GLY A 61 4.67 -16.13 0.94
C GLY A 61 4.03 -15.04 1.78
N LEU A 62 2.77 -14.73 1.43
CA LEU A 62 1.98 -13.66 2.02
C LEU A 62 0.70 -14.22 2.66
N PHE A 63 0.25 -13.60 3.74
CA PHE A 63 -1.06 -13.80 4.33
C PHE A 63 -1.82 -12.47 4.38
N VAL A 64 -2.83 -12.31 3.53
CA VAL A 64 -3.56 -11.05 3.39
C VAL A 64 -4.88 -11.07 4.16
N ARG A 65 -5.16 -9.97 4.87
CA ARG A 65 -6.50 -9.60 5.34
C ARG A 65 -6.97 -8.38 4.56
N LEU A 66 -8.13 -8.51 3.91
CA LEU A 66 -8.76 -7.43 3.17
C LEU A 66 -9.86 -6.81 4.02
N TRP A 67 -9.73 -5.52 4.32
CA TRP A 67 -10.67 -4.73 5.12
C TRP A 67 -11.53 -3.87 4.23
N ASP A 68 -12.84 -4.09 4.26
CA ASP A 68 -13.83 -3.25 3.58
C ASP A 68 -15.22 -3.59 4.10
N ASP A 69 -15.99 -2.58 4.51
CA ASP A 69 -17.34 -2.72 5.06
C ASP A 69 -18.46 -2.47 4.05
N ASP A 70 -18.11 -2.07 2.82
CA ASP A 70 -19.07 -1.82 1.76
C ASP A 70 -19.62 -3.12 1.16
N VAL A 71 -20.85 -3.03 0.64
CA VAL A 71 -21.45 -4.01 -0.24
C VAL A 71 -21.30 -3.61 -1.71
N ILE A 72 -21.35 -4.58 -2.59
CA ILE A 72 -21.25 -4.37 -4.04
C ILE A 72 -22.57 -3.83 -4.56
N THR A 73 -22.50 -2.72 -5.30
CA THR A 73 -23.64 -2.09 -5.98
C THR A 73 -23.41 -2.05 -7.49
N GLU A 74 -24.45 -1.75 -8.28
CA GLU A 74 -24.34 -1.61 -9.73
C GLU A 74 -23.28 -0.59 -10.17
N ALA A 75 -23.12 0.50 -9.42
CA ALA A 75 -22.10 1.53 -9.68
C ALA A 75 -20.65 1.03 -9.56
N ASN A 76 -20.45 -0.12 -8.94
CA ASN A 76 -19.13 -0.74 -8.81
C ASN A 76 -18.75 -1.63 -10.00
N LEU A 77 -19.74 -2.12 -10.77
CA LEU A 77 -19.50 -3.02 -11.90
C LEU A 77 -18.70 -2.32 -13.02
N GLY A 78 -17.80 -3.04 -13.65
CA GLY A 78 -16.98 -2.55 -14.77
C GLY A 78 -15.78 -1.67 -14.37
N ARG A 79 -15.89 -0.81 -13.36
CA ARG A 79 -14.79 0.02 -12.84
C ARG A 79 -13.98 -0.69 -11.75
N GLN A 80 -14.65 -1.47 -10.94
CA GLN A 80 -14.07 -2.33 -9.92
C GLN A 80 -14.17 -3.80 -10.38
N LEU A 81 -13.37 -4.69 -9.80
CA LEU A 81 -13.35 -6.09 -10.20
C LEU A 81 -14.51 -6.90 -9.56
N PHE A 82 -15.75 -6.53 -9.89
CA PHE A 82 -16.95 -7.23 -9.43
C PHE A 82 -17.83 -7.68 -10.60
N ALA A 83 -18.52 -8.83 -10.40
CA ALA A 83 -19.47 -9.37 -11.32
C ALA A 83 -20.91 -9.10 -10.85
N GLU A 84 -21.87 -9.10 -11.78
CA GLU A 84 -23.30 -8.92 -11.49
C GLU A 84 -23.82 -9.95 -10.46
N SER A 85 -23.32 -11.18 -10.53
CA SER A 85 -23.67 -12.25 -9.58
C SER A 85 -23.15 -12.03 -8.15
N GLU A 86 -22.36 -10.99 -7.91
CA GLU A 86 -21.79 -10.63 -6.60
C GLU A 86 -22.47 -9.41 -5.98
N LEU A 87 -23.51 -8.85 -6.63
CA LEU A 87 -24.29 -7.75 -6.08
C LEU A 87 -24.79 -8.09 -4.67
N GLU A 88 -24.82 -7.10 -3.79
CA GLU A 88 -25.22 -7.17 -2.39
C GLU A 88 -24.27 -7.98 -1.47
N LEU A 89 -23.24 -8.65 -1.99
CA LEU A 89 -22.19 -9.23 -1.15
C LEU A 89 -21.25 -8.14 -0.63
N TYR A 90 -20.65 -8.39 0.54
CA TYR A 90 -19.52 -7.54 0.99
C TYR A 90 -18.36 -7.61 -0.01
N LYS A 91 -17.81 -6.45 -0.38
CA LYS A 91 -16.69 -6.34 -1.33
C LYS A 91 -15.50 -7.21 -0.91
N SER A 92 -15.11 -7.13 0.38
CA SER A 92 -14.01 -7.93 0.93
C SER A 92 -14.26 -9.43 0.81
N VAL A 93 -15.48 -9.90 1.08
CA VAL A 93 -15.86 -11.33 1.01
C VAL A 93 -15.83 -11.85 -0.42
N ALA A 94 -16.42 -11.13 -1.36
CA ALA A 94 -16.47 -11.54 -2.77
C ALA A 94 -15.05 -11.69 -3.34
N LEU A 95 -14.19 -10.70 -3.13
CA LEU A 95 -12.82 -10.71 -3.62
C LEU A 95 -11.96 -11.80 -2.98
N ILE A 96 -12.01 -11.95 -1.66
CA ILE A 96 -11.23 -12.98 -0.95
C ILE A 96 -11.67 -14.38 -1.36
N ASN A 97 -12.97 -14.64 -1.50
CA ASN A 97 -13.46 -15.93 -1.96
C ASN A 97 -12.96 -16.27 -3.36
N ARG A 98 -12.93 -15.28 -4.27
CA ARG A 98 -12.44 -15.45 -5.63
C ARG A 98 -10.93 -15.74 -5.65
N VAL A 99 -10.15 -14.95 -4.92
CA VAL A 99 -8.69 -15.13 -4.83
C VAL A 99 -8.35 -16.48 -4.20
N ASN A 100 -8.98 -16.83 -3.07
CA ASN A 100 -8.73 -18.11 -2.42
C ASN A 100 -9.04 -19.29 -3.32
N ARG A 101 -10.15 -19.23 -4.08
CA ARG A 101 -10.53 -20.29 -5.02
C ARG A 101 -9.56 -20.40 -6.20
N PHE A 102 -9.14 -19.26 -6.76
CA PHE A 102 -8.33 -19.26 -7.99
C PHE A 102 -6.85 -19.57 -7.70
N PHE A 103 -6.29 -18.99 -6.64
CA PHE A 103 -4.87 -19.11 -6.31
C PHE A 103 -4.56 -20.14 -5.22
N GLY A 104 -5.57 -20.78 -4.64
CA GLY A 104 -5.38 -21.76 -3.55
C GLY A 104 -4.93 -21.13 -2.22
N THR A 105 -5.19 -19.84 -2.01
CA THR A 105 -4.81 -19.13 -0.78
C THR A 105 -5.81 -19.35 0.36
N ASN A 106 -5.45 -18.96 1.58
CA ASN A 106 -6.32 -18.99 2.77
C ASN A 106 -6.39 -17.60 3.42
N TRP A 107 -6.57 -16.59 2.61
CA TRP A 107 -6.63 -15.20 3.03
C TRP A 107 -7.98 -14.86 3.66
N LYS A 108 -8.06 -13.77 4.40
CA LYS A 108 -9.23 -13.42 5.20
C LYS A 108 -9.89 -12.13 4.74
N ALA A 109 -11.23 -12.11 4.76
CA ALA A 109 -12.04 -10.92 4.60
C ALA A 109 -12.43 -10.38 5.99
N GLU A 110 -12.35 -9.07 6.14
CA GLU A 110 -12.85 -8.33 7.30
C GLU A 110 -13.95 -7.38 6.78
N THR A 111 -15.19 -7.61 7.21
CA THR A 111 -16.38 -6.85 6.77
C THR A 111 -16.66 -5.64 7.64
N GLN A 112 -15.63 -4.97 8.10
CA GLN A 112 -15.70 -3.79 8.96
C GLN A 112 -14.58 -2.83 8.60
N LYS A 113 -14.76 -1.56 8.97
CA LYS A 113 -13.73 -0.54 8.81
C LYS A 113 -12.46 -0.90 9.57
N PHE A 114 -11.33 -0.46 9.02
CA PHE A 114 -10.04 -0.53 9.69
C PHE A 114 -9.97 0.58 10.73
N GLU A 115 -10.61 0.34 11.89
CA GLU A 115 -10.73 1.31 12.97
C GLU A 115 -10.63 0.62 14.35
N LYS A 116 -10.29 1.40 15.37
CA LYS A 116 -10.29 0.93 16.75
C LYS A 116 -11.70 0.45 17.14
N ASN A 117 -11.77 -0.44 18.12
CA ASN A 117 -13.07 -0.86 18.65
C ASN A 117 -13.78 0.30 19.40
N GLY A 118 -15.06 0.11 19.76
CA GLY A 118 -15.85 1.12 20.48
C GLY A 118 -15.28 1.56 21.84
N LEU A 119 -14.25 0.90 22.36
CA LEU A 119 -13.48 1.27 23.55
C LEU A 119 -12.16 1.98 23.22
N GLY A 120 -11.92 2.35 21.96
CA GLY A 120 -10.69 2.99 21.49
C GLY A 120 -9.46 2.06 21.47
N LYS A 121 -9.65 0.74 21.56
CA LYS A 121 -8.56 -0.24 21.57
C LYS A 121 -8.32 -0.85 20.19
N LEU A 122 -7.06 -1.13 19.87
CA LEU A 122 -6.67 -1.86 18.69
C LEU A 122 -7.14 -3.32 18.76
N LYS A 123 -7.71 -3.81 17.66
CA LYS A 123 -8.08 -5.23 17.52
C LYS A 123 -6.82 -6.04 17.18
N SER A 124 -6.74 -7.28 17.63
CA SER A 124 -5.56 -8.14 17.42
C SER A 124 -5.27 -8.42 15.93
N ASN A 125 -6.31 -8.50 15.10
CA ASN A 125 -6.23 -8.72 13.65
C ASN A 125 -5.74 -7.47 12.87
N MET A 126 -5.63 -6.31 13.51
CA MET A 126 -5.08 -5.10 12.90
C MET A 126 -3.55 -5.10 12.82
N LYS A 127 -2.86 -5.95 13.59
CA LYS A 127 -1.38 -6.04 13.55
C LYS A 127 -0.92 -6.82 12.33
N SER A 128 0.03 -6.26 11.58
CA SER A 128 0.61 -6.82 10.35
C SER A 128 2.01 -6.27 10.12
N GLU A 129 2.84 -6.95 9.35
CA GLU A 129 4.13 -6.41 8.93
C GLU A 129 3.97 -5.31 7.88
N ILE A 130 3.02 -5.47 6.96
CA ILE A 130 2.78 -4.53 5.86
C ILE A 130 1.32 -4.05 5.90
N TYR A 131 1.14 -2.77 5.68
CA TYR A 131 -0.16 -2.14 5.48
C TYR A 131 -0.21 -1.53 4.10
N ILE A 132 -1.33 -1.73 3.41
CA ILE A 132 -1.59 -1.15 2.09
C ILE A 132 -2.93 -0.45 2.18
N SER A 133 -2.96 0.86 1.97
CA SER A 133 -4.20 1.64 1.94
C SER A 133 -4.59 2.00 0.50
N CYS A 134 -5.84 1.68 0.16
CA CYS A 134 -6.49 2.00 -1.10
C CYS A 134 -7.83 2.69 -0.81
N VAL A 135 -7.81 3.62 0.13
CA VAL A 135 -8.98 4.36 0.60
C VAL A 135 -9.18 5.63 -0.21
N ASP A 136 -10.42 6.06 -0.35
CA ASP A 136 -10.83 7.21 -1.15
C ASP A 136 -10.80 8.54 -0.38
N SER A 137 -10.95 8.53 0.96
CA SER A 137 -10.99 9.75 1.76
C SER A 137 -9.64 10.08 2.42
N VAL A 138 -9.36 11.36 2.50
CA VAL A 138 -8.19 11.88 3.23
C VAL A 138 -8.31 11.60 4.72
N LYS A 139 -9.55 11.73 5.25
CA LYS A 139 -9.82 11.38 6.67
C LYS A 139 -9.39 9.96 6.99
N SER A 140 -9.74 8.98 6.16
CA SER A 140 -9.35 7.58 6.39
C SER A 140 -7.83 7.38 6.40
N ARG A 141 -7.06 8.15 5.58
CA ARG A 141 -5.60 8.12 5.62
C ARG A 141 -5.03 8.63 6.93
N PHE A 142 -5.59 9.71 7.48
CA PHE A 142 -5.19 10.23 8.79
C PHE A 142 -5.56 9.26 9.93
N ASP A 143 -6.76 8.65 9.89
CA ASP A 143 -7.19 7.65 10.86
C ASP A 143 -6.26 6.42 10.84
N ILE A 144 -5.85 5.95 9.64
CA ILE A 144 -4.86 4.87 9.48
C ILE A 144 -3.50 5.30 10.05
N ALA A 145 -3.03 6.50 9.73
CA ALA A 145 -1.75 7.01 10.24
C ALA A 145 -1.72 7.06 11.79
N GLU A 146 -2.83 7.48 12.42
CA GLU A 146 -2.96 7.46 13.88
C GLU A 146 -2.85 6.05 14.45
N ILE A 147 -3.56 5.08 13.86
CA ILE A 147 -3.49 3.66 14.24
C ILE A 147 -2.07 3.12 14.10
N LEU A 148 -1.38 3.41 12.99
CA LEU A 148 -0.03 2.94 12.74
C LEU A 148 0.98 3.55 13.72
N ASN A 149 0.81 4.81 14.09
CA ASN A 149 1.63 5.45 15.12
C ASN A 149 1.44 4.82 16.51
N GLU A 150 0.23 4.40 16.87
CA GLU A 150 0.01 3.65 18.10
C GLU A 150 0.65 2.25 18.05
N LEU A 151 0.52 1.56 16.91
CA LEU A 151 1.14 0.25 16.71
C LEU A 151 2.68 0.30 16.75
N LYS A 152 3.29 1.41 16.34
CA LYS A 152 4.73 1.67 16.46
C LYS A 152 5.20 1.69 17.91
N ILE A 153 4.38 2.23 18.83
CA ILE A 153 4.71 2.37 20.25
C ILE A 153 4.49 1.06 21.00
N ASP A 154 3.58 0.22 20.54
CA ASP A 154 3.25 -1.05 21.19
C ASP A 154 4.39 -2.08 21.01
N LYS A 155 5.40 -1.98 21.89
CA LYS A 155 6.56 -2.89 21.96
C LYS A 155 6.24 -4.28 22.53
N GLY A 156 4.97 -4.71 22.53
CA GLY A 156 4.59 -6.05 23.00
C GLY A 156 5.41 -7.16 22.35
N TYR A 157 5.50 -8.33 23.01
CA TYR A 157 6.25 -9.55 22.62
C TYR A 157 5.80 -10.17 21.28
N TYR A 158 5.35 -9.38 20.32
CA TYR A 158 4.86 -9.89 19.05
C TYR A 158 6.01 -10.04 18.05
N ARG A 159 6.15 -11.25 17.52
CA ARG A 159 7.12 -11.61 16.47
C ARG A 159 6.98 -10.74 15.21
N ASN A 160 5.78 -10.24 14.93
CA ASN A 160 5.46 -9.46 13.74
C ASN A 160 5.40 -7.97 14.10
N GLN A 161 6.53 -7.29 13.98
CA GLN A 161 6.58 -5.84 14.12
C GLN A 161 6.07 -5.19 12.84
N CYS A 162 5.20 -4.17 12.98
CA CYS A 162 4.77 -3.34 11.87
C CYS A 162 5.99 -2.69 11.20
N LYS A 163 6.14 -2.84 9.87
CA LYS A 163 7.33 -2.39 9.14
C LYS A 163 7.03 -1.31 8.12
N TYR A 164 6.03 -1.53 7.26
CA TYR A 164 5.79 -0.70 6.11
C TYR A 164 4.33 -0.32 5.95
N TRP A 165 4.12 0.87 5.45
CA TRP A 165 2.84 1.35 4.93
C TRP A 165 3.02 1.83 3.50
N ILE A 166 2.20 1.31 2.58
CA ILE A 166 2.12 1.75 1.18
C ILE A 166 0.74 2.36 0.97
N ASP A 167 0.69 3.64 0.66
CA ASP A 167 -0.55 4.35 0.35
C ASP A 167 -0.73 4.53 -1.15
N PHE A 168 -1.93 4.20 -1.62
CA PHE A 168 -2.40 4.42 -2.97
C PHE A 168 -3.46 5.50 -2.94
N GLY A 169 -3.25 6.58 -3.67
CA GLY A 169 -4.23 7.65 -3.82
C GLY A 169 -4.37 8.03 -5.27
N ASN A 170 -5.59 8.35 -5.68
CA ASN A 170 -5.88 8.74 -7.05
C ASN A 170 -7.00 9.78 -7.11
N SER A 171 -7.00 10.54 -8.19
CA SER A 171 -8.06 11.40 -8.66
C SER A 171 -8.50 10.97 -10.07
N GLN A 172 -9.05 11.87 -10.88
CA GLN A 172 -9.58 11.53 -12.21
C GLN A 172 -8.51 10.88 -13.12
N PHE A 173 -7.39 11.55 -13.35
CA PHE A 173 -6.32 11.09 -14.27
C PHE A 173 -4.97 10.96 -13.58
N THR A 174 -4.88 11.35 -12.33
CA THR A 174 -3.62 11.38 -11.59
C THR A 174 -3.68 10.51 -10.35
N GLY A 175 -2.54 10.16 -9.84
CA GLY A 175 -2.45 9.46 -8.57
C GLY A 175 -1.03 9.32 -8.09
N GLN A 176 -0.89 8.78 -6.90
CA GLN A 176 0.39 8.51 -6.27
C GLN A 176 0.40 7.15 -5.59
N VAL A 177 1.60 6.62 -5.48
CA VAL A 177 1.92 5.51 -4.57
C VAL A 177 3.09 5.93 -3.73
N LEU A 178 3.00 5.74 -2.42
CA LEU A 178 4.05 6.12 -1.49
C LEU A 178 4.31 5.02 -0.46
N LEU A 179 5.57 4.61 -0.37
CA LEU A 179 6.10 3.70 0.65
C LEU A 179 6.58 4.52 1.84
N SER A 180 6.19 4.08 3.03
CA SER A 180 6.59 4.66 4.32
C SER A 180 7.04 3.57 5.28
N THR A 181 7.90 3.90 6.25
CA THR A 181 8.26 2.97 7.34
C THR A 181 7.45 3.26 8.59
N ILE A 182 7.04 2.20 9.29
CA ILE A 182 6.41 2.30 10.61
C ILE A 182 7.50 2.23 11.66
N GLY A 183 8.11 3.40 11.94
CA GLY A 183 9.33 3.51 12.75
C GLY A 183 10.60 3.37 11.92
N ASN A 184 11.72 3.27 12.61
CA ASN A 184 13.03 3.14 11.98
C ASN A 184 13.31 1.68 11.63
N ILE A 185 13.73 1.45 10.39
CA ILE A 185 14.24 0.15 9.93
C ILE A 185 15.76 0.18 10.00
N LYS A 186 16.33 -0.70 10.82
CA LYS A 186 17.78 -0.79 10.98
C LYS A 186 18.45 -1.00 9.62
N GLN A 187 19.36 -0.13 9.27
CA GLN A 187 20.08 -0.17 8.02
C GLN A 187 21.48 -0.78 8.20
N PRO A 188 22.01 -1.49 7.20
CA PRO A 188 23.41 -1.92 7.22
C PRO A 188 24.35 -0.75 7.02
N ASN A 189 25.58 -0.87 7.53
CA ASN A 189 26.65 0.04 7.14
C ASN A 189 27.00 -0.20 5.66
N SER A 190 27.11 0.87 4.88
CA SER A 190 27.44 0.78 3.47
C SER A 190 28.50 1.81 3.09
N GLU A 191 29.56 1.37 2.44
CA GLU A 191 30.55 2.27 1.81
C GLU A 191 30.05 2.83 0.49
N LYS A 192 29.18 2.07 -0.20
CA LYS A 192 28.65 2.38 -1.54
C LYS A 192 27.44 3.32 -1.51
N TYR A 193 26.58 3.20 -0.49
CA TYR A 193 25.30 3.89 -0.44
C TYR A 193 25.17 4.78 0.80
N GLU A 194 24.35 5.83 0.69
CA GLU A 194 23.80 6.57 1.83
C GLU A 194 22.49 5.86 2.24
N THR A 195 22.46 5.27 3.42
CA THR A 195 21.30 4.46 3.86
C THR A 195 20.27 5.31 4.59
N VAL A 196 18.98 5.09 4.29
CA VAL A 196 17.84 5.81 4.87
C VAL A 196 17.00 4.85 5.72
N GLU A 197 16.94 5.07 7.05
CA GLU A 197 16.24 4.20 8.00
C GLU A 197 14.76 4.54 8.21
N ASN A 198 14.35 5.77 7.88
CA ASN A 198 12.98 6.24 8.09
C ASN A 198 12.43 6.91 6.83
N LEU A 199 11.27 6.43 6.40
CA LEU A 199 10.50 6.98 5.29
C LEU A 199 9.20 7.59 5.87
N PRO A 200 9.03 8.92 5.82
CA PRO A 200 7.89 9.59 6.46
C PRO A 200 6.55 9.14 5.87
N PHE A 201 5.48 9.23 6.65
CA PHE A 201 4.12 8.93 6.20
C PHE A 201 3.67 9.97 5.16
N ILE A 202 2.76 9.56 4.26
CA ILE A 202 2.13 10.48 3.30
C ILE A 202 1.43 11.63 4.01
N THR A 203 0.82 11.37 5.17
CA THR A 203 0.13 12.37 5.99
C THR A 203 1.08 13.36 6.67
N GLU A 204 2.33 12.98 6.88
CA GLU A 204 3.36 13.86 7.44
C GLU A 204 3.96 14.79 6.37
N GLU A 205 4.26 14.24 5.20
CA GLU A 205 4.94 14.98 4.14
C GLU A 205 3.99 15.74 3.21
N PHE A 206 2.85 15.12 2.86
CA PHE A 206 1.88 15.66 1.92
C PHE A 206 0.52 15.99 2.55
N GLY A 207 0.42 16.03 3.88
CA GLY A 207 -0.84 16.18 4.61
C GLY A 207 -1.67 17.41 4.21
N GLU A 208 -1.03 18.56 3.99
CA GLU A 208 -1.73 19.77 3.55
C GLU A 208 -2.23 19.66 2.10
N LEU A 209 -1.44 19.04 1.20
CA LEU A 209 -1.87 18.79 -0.18
C LEU A 209 -3.06 17.83 -0.24
N LEU A 210 -3.08 16.81 0.62
CA LEU A 210 -4.20 15.87 0.72
C LEU A 210 -5.48 16.60 1.14
N LYS A 211 -5.43 17.49 2.14
CA LYS A 211 -6.59 18.26 2.60
C LYS A 211 -7.13 19.20 1.52
N ILE A 212 -6.24 19.83 0.74
CA ILE A 212 -6.64 20.71 -0.37
C ILE A 212 -7.34 19.89 -1.46
N SER A 213 -6.80 18.72 -1.82
CA SER A 213 -7.37 17.87 -2.87
C SER A 213 -8.78 17.35 -2.52
N GLU A 214 -9.06 17.06 -1.24
CA GLU A 214 -10.37 16.59 -0.78
C GLU A 214 -11.46 17.67 -0.89
N ALA A 215 -11.09 18.96 -0.73
CA ALA A 215 -12.02 20.07 -0.84
C ALA A 215 -12.55 20.28 -2.28
N GLU A 216 -11.85 19.74 -3.28
CA GLU A 216 -12.18 19.90 -4.70
C GLU A 216 -13.05 18.76 -5.27
N ASP A 217 -13.21 17.61 -4.57
CA ASP A 217 -13.79 16.38 -5.15
C ASP A 217 -14.76 15.64 -4.20
N ASN A 218 -15.95 16.20 -3.95
CA ASN A 218 -16.83 15.70 -2.87
C ASN A 218 -18.22 15.18 -3.28
N THR A 219 -18.41 14.53 -4.45
CA THR A 219 -19.71 13.93 -4.77
C THR A 219 -19.63 12.42 -5.05
N PRO A 220 -20.37 11.56 -4.29
CA PRO A 220 -20.51 10.15 -4.62
C PRO A 220 -21.12 9.95 -6.02
N SER A 221 -20.70 8.90 -6.74
CA SER A 221 -21.30 8.55 -8.03
C SER A 221 -22.44 7.56 -7.83
N CYS A 222 -23.61 7.86 -8.40
CA CYS A 222 -24.80 7.02 -8.30
C CYS A 222 -24.90 5.97 -9.44
N SER A 223 -24.13 6.15 -10.53
CA SER A 223 -24.11 5.23 -11.67
C SER A 223 -22.70 5.00 -12.20
N LEU A 224 -22.52 3.93 -13.00
CA LEU A 224 -21.23 3.65 -13.67
C LEU A 224 -20.84 4.78 -14.63
N ALA A 225 -21.78 5.32 -15.40
CA ALA A 225 -21.52 6.42 -16.34
C ALA A 225 -21.00 7.66 -15.61
N GLU A 226 -21.65 8.07 -14.53
CA GLU A 226 -21.21 9.18 -13.69
C GLU A 226 -19.84 8.92 -13.04
N ALA A 227 -19.58 7.68 -12.62
CA ALA A 227 -18.28 7.31 -12.07
C ALA A 227 -17.15 7.40 -13.11
N LEU A 228 -17.40 7.07 -14.38
CA LEU A 228 -16.43 7.17 -15.48
C LEU A 228 -16.17 8.63 -15.89
N GLU A 229 -17.14 9.54 -15.75
CA GLU A 229 -16.92 10.96 -15.94
C GLU A 229 -15.97 11.55 -14.88
N LYS A 230 -16.03 11.02 -13.65
CA LYS A 230 -15.21 11.48 -12.53
C LYS A 230 -13.83 10.84 -12.48
N GLN A 231 -13.65 9.65 -13.04
CA GLN A 231 -12.40 8.90 -12.94
C GLN A 231 -12.10 8.12 -14.22
N ASP A 232 -10.85 8.22 -14.70
CA ASP A 232 -10.35 7.42 -15.82
C ASP A 232 -10.45 5.93 -15.51
N LEU A 233 -10.85 5.15 -16.52
CA LEU A 233 -11.09 3.71 -16.40
C LEU A 233 -9.84 2.94 -15.94
N PHE A 234 -8.65 3.39 -16.32
CA PHE A 234 -7.38 2.68 -16.13
C PHE A 234 -6.49 3.25 -15.03
N ILE A 235 -6.85 4.37 -14.39
CA ILE A 235 -6.01 4.96 -13.35
C ILE A 235 -5.81 4.00 -12.17
N ASN A 236 -6.87 3.31 -11.74
CA ASN A 236 -6.82 2.34 -10.64
C ASN A 236 -5.88 1.17 -10.94
N SER A 237 -6.02 0.57 -12.12
CA SER A 237 -5.19 -0.58 -12.53
C SER A 237 -3.73 -0.18 -12.77
N SER A 238 -3.48 0.97 -13.36
CA SER A 238 -2.13 1.50 -13.56
C SER A 238 -1.39 1.72 -12.25
N LEU A 239 -2.04 2.40 -11.28
CA LEU A 239 -1.47 2.59 -9.95
C LEU A 239 -1.25 1.27 -9.23
N ALA A 240 -2.23 0.36 -9.29
CA ALA A 240 -2.12 -0.94 -8.64
C ALA A 240 -0.94 -1.77 -9.18
N GLN A 241 -0.75 -1.83 -10.50
CA GLN A 241 0.36 -2.58 -11.11
C GLN A 241 1.71 -1.94 -10.80
N MET A 242 1.86 -0.63 -10.98
CA MET A 242 3.13 0.07 -10.71
C MET A 242 3.48 0.04 -9.21
N GLY A 243 2.51 0.27 -8.31
CA GLY A 243 2.74 0.20 -6.87
C GLY A 243 3.03 -1.21 -6.37
N SER A 244 2.39 -2.22 -6.96
CA SER A 244 2.74 -3.62 -6.68
C SER A 244 4.14 -3.99 -7.20
N SER A 245 4.60 -3.38 -8.30
CA SER A 245 5.98 -3.52 -8.77
C SER A 245 6.98 -2.91 -7.78
N LEU A 246 6.65 -1.76 -7.16
CA LEU A 246 7.47 -1.19 -6.08
C LEU A 246 7.57 -2.18 -4.91
N LEU A 247 6.44 -2.75 -4.45
CA LEU A 247 6.45 -3.76 -3.38
C LEU A 247 7.24 -5.02 -3.78
N TRP A 248 7.08 -5.50 -5.02
CA TRP A 248 7.84 -6.63 -5.53
C TRP A 248 9.34 -6.36 -5.50
N SER A 249 9.79 -5.15 -5.84
CA SER A 249 11.22 -4.80 -5.82
C SER A 249 11.80 -4.86 -4.40
N LEU A 250 11.01 -4.61 -3.36
CA LEU A 250 11.46 -4.77 -1.97
C LEU A 250 11.80 -6.24 -1.68
N PHE A 251 10.95 -7.17 -2.11
CA PHE A 251 11.20 -8.61 -1.91
C PHE A 251 12.33 -9.15 -2.80
N SER A 252 12.40 -8.73 -4.07
CA SER A 252 13.34 -9.28 -5.05
C SER A 252 14.74 -8.68 -4.95
N ASN A 253 14.86 -7.38 -4.66
CA ASN A 253 16.13 -6.66 -4.65
C ASN A 253 16.65 -6.41 -3.22
N GLY A 254 15.81 -6.49 -2.22
CA GLY A 254 16.17 -6.23 -0.82
C GLY A 254 16.48 -4.76 -0.52
N LEU A 255 16.32 -3.86 -1.49
CA LEU A 255 16.51 -2.41 -1.33
C LEU A 255 15.70 -1.64 -2.38
N THR A 256 15.50 -0.33 -2.12
CA THR A 256 14.94 0.61 -3.08
C THR A 256 15.68 1.95 -3.06
N GLU A 257 15.73 2.61 -4.22
CA GLU A 257 16.22 3.99 -4.40
C GLU A 257 15.06 5.00 -4.43
N ASN A 258 13.85 4.50 -4.65
CA ASN A 258 12.65 5.32 -4.73
C ASN A 258 11.62 4.81 -3.72
N ARG A 259 10.93 5.71 -3.07
CA ARG A 259 9.85 5.38 -2.13
C ARG A 259 8.46 5.47 -2.74
N GLY A 260 8.35 5.81 -4.00
CA GLY A 260 7.05 5.93 -4.67
C GLY A 260 7.15 6.65 -6.01
N PHE A 261 5.99 7.06 -6.48
CA PHE A 261 5.86 7.84 -7.71
C PHE A 261 4.55 8.62 -7.76
N PHE A 262 4.54 9.69 -8.54
CA PHE A 262 3.34 10.34 -9.05
C PHE A 262 3.07 9.86 -10.48
N LEU A 263 1.79 9.65 -10.81
CA LEU A 263 1.32 9.23 -12.14
C LEU A 263 0.31 10.23 -12.68
N ASN A 264 0.40 10.54 -13.97
CA ASN A 264 -0.58 11.32 -14.71
C ASN A 264 -0.86 10.62 -16.04
N LEU A 265 -2.03 9.98 -16.15
CA LEU A 265 -2.43 9.26 -17.38
C LEU A 265 -2.84 10.20 -18.52
N LYS A 266 -3.28 11.42 -18.23
CA LYS A 266 -3.63 12.39 -19.29
C LYS A 266 -2.41 12.75 -20.15
N ASN A 267 -1.23 12.79 -19.54
CA ASN A 267 0.03 13.14 -20.20
C ASN A 267 0.98 11.93 -20.31
N PHE A 268 0.55 10.73 -19.92
CA PHE A 268 1.37 9.51 -19.87
C PHE A 268 2.71 9.71 -19.16
N HIS A 269 2.68 10.47 -18.06
CA HIS A 269 3.89 10.83 -17.31
C HIS A 269 3.91 10.19 -15.93
N SER A 270 5.04 9.60 -15.56
CA SER A 270 5.31 9.21 -14.18
C SER A 270 6.58 9.88 -13.67
N LYS A 271 6.55 10.32 -12.41
CA LYS A 271 7.69 10.94 -11.73
C LYS A 271 8.00 10.16 -10.47
N PRO A 272 9.21 9.58 -10.33
CA PRO A 272 9.60 8.90 -9.11
C PRO A 272 9.69 9.88 -7.93
N ILE A 273 9.45 9.36 -6.73
CA ILE A 273 9.69 10.02 -5.46
C ILE A 273 10.92 9.36 -4.87
N ASN A 274 12.03 10.09 -4.87
CA ASN A 274 13.32 9.60 -4.37
C ASN A 274 13.33 9.53 -2.83
N LEU A 275 14.33 8.84 -2.29
CA LEU A 275 14.64 8.78 -0.86
C LEU A 275 15.29 10.05 -0.35
#